data_64765e7d2207aa4846c4325070eac322
#
_entry.id   64765e7d2207aa4846c4325070eac322
#
_cell.length_a   1.000
_cell.length_b   1.000
_cell.length_c   1.000
_cell.angle_alpha   90.00
_cell.angle_beta   90.00
_cell.angle_gamma   90.00
#
_symmetry.space_group_name_H-M   'P 1'
#
loop_
_entity.id
_entity.type
_entity.pdbx_description
1 polymer ?
#
loop_
_entity_poly.entity_id
_entity_poly.type
_entity_poly.pdbx_seq_one_letter_code
_entity_poly.pdbx_strand_id
1 'polypeptide(L)'
;MKKTILLCLLACTLSVFTACSSDNNNEKNSEKQVLTGEKITSFTENREASTTNIRYDMLGRVVSVTRESTTNKNKEKTFITYKYYEHRIEVQTSGSRDASAVFLLKDGRITNSTFTGKESNTAECIYDDNNQLIKVYTKDNNTNIDWKNGNIEEINYSLGYHKHFKQFVYSPRSAKNFIALGELEDCVPSIDGVDPFLFMQGYYGKFVNNLVEEVYSYNSFSISPTFRNLDAAYTYTLDNKGKVVKVTDNNGNIGNYTWK
;
A
#
# COMPACT_ATOMS: atom_id res chain seq x y z
N MET A 1 -60.50 39.24 18.25
CA MET A 1 -59.21 39.61 18.09
C MET A 1 -58.33 39.01 19.20
N LYS A 2 -57.94 37.77 19.13
CA LYS A 2 -57.14 37.06 20.14
C LYS A 2 -55.86 36.56 19.50
N LYS A 3 -54.72 37.02 20.00
CA LYS A 3 -53.39 36.59 19.65
C LYS A 3 -53.13 35.26 20.38
N THR A 4 -52.82 34.20 19.67
CA THR A 4 -52.36 32.94 20.26
C THR A 4 -50.87 32.85 20.07
N ILE A 5 -50.10 32.87 21.17
CA ILE A 5 -48.67 32.70 21.25
C ILE A 5 -48.42 31.20 21.39
N LEU A 6 -47.71 30.61 20.43
CA LEU A 6 -47.27 29.21 20.49
C LEU A 6 -45.89 29.16 21.12
N LEU A 7 -45.77 28.57 22.29
CA LEU A 7 -44.55 28.40 23.06
C LEU A 7 -43.90 27.07 22.68
N CYS A 8 -42.78 27.11 21.97
CA CYS A 8 -41.97 25.92 21.72
C CYS A 8 -41.05 25.66 22.92
N LEU A 9 -41.34 24.59 23.66
CA LEU A 9 -40.42 24.09 24.69
C LEU A 9 -39.29 23.32 24.03
N LEU A 10 -38.07 23.86 24.19
CA LEU A 10 -36.83 23.17 23.83
C LEU A 10 -36.38 22.34 25.03
N ALA A 11 -36.49 21.03 24.96
CA ALA A 11 -35.98 20.13 25.97
C ALA A 11 -34.49 19.87 25.70
N CYS A 12 -33.62 20.55 26.45
CA CYS A 12 -32.17 20.22 26.52
C CYS A 12 -31.99 19.00 27.42
N THR A 13 -31.69 17.85 26.86
CA THR A 13 -31.17 16.71 27.63
C THR A 13 -29.64 16.89 27.83
N LEU A 14 -29.24 17.27 29.04
CA LEU A 14 -27.87 17.18 29.50
C LEU A 14 -27.53 15.71 29.74
N SER A 15 -26.69 15.14 28.90
CA SER A 15 -25.99 13.89 29.17
C SER A 15 -24.72 14.21 29.97
N VAL A 16 -24.75 13.87 31.24
CA VAL A 16 -23.58 13.94 32.13
C VAL A 16 -22.67 12.77 31.80
N PHE A 17 -21.53 13.03 31.15
CA PHE A 17 -20.46 12.04 31.04
C PHE A 17 -19.62 12.08 32.31
N THR A 18 -19.73 11.04 33.12
CA THR A 18 -18.81 10.77 34.24
C THR A 18 -17.45 10.43 33.68
N ALA A 19 -16.49 11.33 33.85
CA ALA A 19 -15.08 11.05 33.61
C ALA A 19 -14.56 10.10 34.66
N CYS A 20 -14.29 8.84 34.32
CA CYS A 20 -13.38 7.99 35.07
C CYS A 20 -11.97 8.30 34.60
N SER A 21 -11.18 8.96 35.46
CA SER A 21 -9.76 9.07 35.31
C SER A 21 -9.11 7.73 35.65
N SER A 22 -8.57 7.04 34.66
CA SER A 22 -7.54 6.05 34.87
C SER A 22 -6.35 6.47 33.99
N ASP A 23 -5.25 6.76 34.65
CA ASP A 23 -3.95 6.98 34.03
C ASP A 23 -3.55 5.73 33.24
N ASN A 24 -3.79 5.76 31.94
CA ASN A 24 -3.16 4.90 30.97
C ASN A 24 -2.65 5.80 29.86
N ASN A 25 -1.36 5.71 29.58
CA ASN A 25 -0.68 6.28 28.45
C ASN A 25 -1.31 5.76 27.13
N ASN A 26 -2.50 6.26 26.82
CA ASN A 26 -3.14 6.05 25.54
C ASN A 26 -2.53 7.04 24.54
N GLU A 27 -1.44 6.63 23.88
CA GLU A 27 -1.06 7.27 22.63
C GLU A 27 -2.31 7.21 21.73
N LYS A 28 -2.89 8.39 21.43
CA LYS A 28 -4.04 8.51 20.52
C LYS A 28 -3.68 7.85 19.21
N ASN A 29 -4.44 6.86 18.79
CA ASN A 29 -4.30 6.26 17.49
C ASN A 29 -4.47 7.34 16.40
N SER A 30 -3.60 7.33 15.41
CA SER A 30 -3.71 8.23 14.26
C SER A 30 -5.07 8.02 13.57
N GLU A 31 -5.94 9.03 13.61
CA GLU A 31 -7.33 8.94 13.14
C GLU A 31 -7.48 9.01 11.60
N LYS A 32 -6.38 8.91 10.84
CA LYS A 32 -6.44 9.16 9.39
C LYS A 32 -6.38 7.87 8.56
N GLN A 33 -7.35 7.79 7.71
CA GLN A 33 -7.66 6.89 6.59
C GLN A 33 -8.41 5.61 6.98
N VAL A 34 -9.72 5.73 6.98
CA VAL A 34 -10.61 4.58 6.94
C VAL A 34 -10.69 4.10 5.49
N LEU A 35 -10.16 2.92 5.21
CA LEU A 35 -10.40 2.24 3.93
C LEU A 35 -11.86 1.80 3.90
N THR A 36 -12.66 2.48 3.09
CA THR A 36 -14.07 2.13 2.88
C THR A 36 -14.22 1.12 1.75
N GLY A 37 -15.22 0.26 1.85
CA GLY A 37 -15.57 -0.75 0.85
C GLY A 37 -14.92 -2.11 1.12
N GLU A 38 -15.19 -3.06 0.21
CA GLU A 38 -14.66 -4.42 0.29
C GLU A 38 -13.14 -4.42 0.14
N LYS A 39 -12.47 -5.35 0.82
CA LYS A 39 -11.01 -5.47 0.89
C LYS A 39 -10.58 -6.88 0.52
N ILE A 40 -9.38 -7.00 -0.03
CA ILE A 40 -8.77 -8.32 -0.24
C ILE A 40 -8.43 -8.91 1.12
N THR A 41 -8.99 -10.08 1.42
CA THR A 41 -8.69 -10.83 2.66
C THR A 41 -7.72 -11.97 2.44
N SER A 42 -7.63 -12.47 1.21
CA SER A 42 -6.59 -13.44 0.85
C SER A 42 -6.34 -13.45 -0.66
N PHE A 43 -5.16 -13.90 -1.04
CA PHE A 43 -4.83 -14.25 -2.41
C PHE A 43 -3.81 -15.40 -2.46
N THR A 44 -3.81 -16.10 -3.58
CA THR A 44 -2.88 -17.21 -3.87
C THR A 44 -2.13 -16.91 -5.16
N GLU A 45 -0.87 -17.33 -5.23
CA GLU A 45 -0.02 -17.24 -6.41
C GLU A 45 0.50 -18.63 -6.76
N ASN A 46 0.43 -18.99 -8.05
CA ASN A 46 0.74 -20.35 -8.50
C ASN A 46 2.25 -20.64 -8.53
N ARG A 47 3.08 -19.70 -8.96
CA ARG A 47 4.52 -19.92 -9.16
C ARG A 47 5.24 -20.23 -7.86
N GLU A 48 4.99 -19.47 -6.82
CA GLU A 48 5.55 -19.71 -5.49
C GLU A 48 4.69 -20.64 -4.64
N ALA A 49 3.59 -21.17 -5.19
CA ALA A 49 2.57 -21.91 -4.44
C ALA A 49 2.28 -21.21 -3.10
N SER A 50 2.13 -19.89 -3.15
CA SER A 50 1.99 -19.06 -1.96
C SER A 50 0.53 -18.70 -1.69
N THR A 51 0.20 -18.58 -0.40
CA THR A 51 -1.08 -18.06 0.08
C THR A 51 -0.81 -16.91 1.04
N THR A 52 -1.40 -15.78 0.75
CA THR A 52 -1.34 -14.59 1.61
C THR A 52 -2.71 -14.34 2.22
N ASN A 53 -2.76 -14.16 3.54
CA ASN A 53 -3.97 -13.79 4.28
C ASN A 53 -3.76 -12.44 4.96
N ILE A 54 -4.76 -11.54 4.86
CA ILE A 54 -4.70 -10.18 5.37
C ILE A 54 -5.81 -9.98 6.39
N ARG A 55 -5.49 -9.39 7.53
CA ARG A 55 -6.46 -9.01 8.57
C ARG A 55 -6.46 -7.50 8.74
N TYR A 56 -7.65 -6.97 8.98
CA TYR A 56 -7.89 -5.55 9.17
C TYR A 56 -8.49 -5.28 10.55
N ASP A 57 -8.24 -4.07 11.09
CA ASP A 57 -8.94 -3.56 12.26
C ASP A 57 -10.31 -2.96 11.88
N MET A 58 -11.03 -2.44 12.88
CA MET A 58 -12.34 -1.81 12.69
C MET A 58 -12.29 -0.53 11.84
N LEU A 59 -11.13 0.12 11.74
CA LEU A 59 -10.90 1.29 10.88
C LEU A 59 -10.49 0.88 9.45
N GLY A 60 -10.39 -0.42 9.18
CA GLY A 60 -10.00 -0.95 7.88
C GLY A 60 -8.50 -0.91 7.62
N ARG A 61 -7.66 -0.68 8.63
CA ARG A 61 -6.20 -0.69 8.49
C ARG A 61 -5.69 -2.13 8.58
N VAL A 62 -4.69 -2.46 7.79
CA VAL A 62 -4.04 -3.77 7.84
C VAL A 62 -3.34 -3.94 9.19
N VAL A 63 -3.69 -4.96 9.96
CA VAL A 63 -3.03 -5.25 11.25
C VAL A 63 -2.14 -6.49 11.20
N SER A 64 -2.41 -7.40 10.29
CA SER A 64 -1.49 -8.52 10.05
C SER A 64 -1.61 -9.08 8.64
N VAL A 65 -0.47 -9.55 8.16
CA VAL A 65 -0.34 -10.32 6.92
C VAL A 65 0.36 -11.63 7.25
N THR A 66 -0.18 -12.74 6.79
CA THR A 66 0.45 -14.05 6.89
C THR A 66 0.67 -14.58 5.49
N ARG A 67 1.91 -14.86 5.13
CA ARG A 67 2.26 -15.49 3.85
C ARG A 67 2.82 -16.89 4.12
N GLU A 68 2.26 -17.87 3.46
CA GLU A 68 2.74 -19.25 3.45
C GLU A 68 3.14 -19.60 2.02
N SER A 69 4.36 -20.05 1.81
CA SER A 69 4.82 -20.52 0.51
C SER A 69 5.39 -21.94 0.61
N THR A 70 5.30 -22.68 -0.48
CA THR A 70 5.85 -24.02 -0.59
C THR A 70 6.80 -24.05 -1.79
N THR A 71 8.00 -23.55 -1.59
CA THR A 71 9.05 -23.56 -2.61
C THR A 71 10.00 -24.73 -2.32
N ASN A 72 10.29 -25.56 -3.34
CA ASN A 72 11.30 -26.62 -3.25
C ASN A 72 11.14 -27.58 -2.05
N LYS A 73 9.90 -27.98 -1.70
CA LYS A 73 9.55 -28.87 -0.57
C LYS A 73 9.71 -28.23 0.82
N ASN A 74 10.18 -27.01 0.93
CA ASN A 74 10.22 -26.28 2.20
C ASN A 74 8.95 -25.44 2.33
N LYS A 75 8.29 -25.58 3.48
CA LYS A 75 7.19 -24.67 3.85
C LYS A 75 7.79 -23.47 4.58
N GLU A 76 7.69 -22.31 3.97
CA GLU A 76 8.08 -21.08 4.60
C GLU A 76 6.84 -20.31 5.04
N LYS A 77 6.90 -19.75 6.23
CA LYS A 77 5.83 -18.95 6.78
C LYS A 77 6.38 -17.64 7.30
N THR A 78 5.80 -16.55 6.82
CA THR A 78 6.14 -15.18 7.22
C THR A 78 4.92 -14.54 7.85
N PHE A 79 5.13 -13.88 8.98
CA PHE A 79 4.13 -13.08 9.67
C PHE A 79 4.57 -11.64 9.69
N ILE A 80 3.69 -10.74 9.29
CA ILE A 80 3.90 -9.30 9.36
C ILE A 80 2.80 -8.72 10.23
N THR A 81 3.16 -7.89 11.20
CA THR A 81 2.20 -7.21 12.08
C THR A 81 2.43 -5.71 12.03
N TYR A 82 1.33 -4.94 12.09
CA TYR A 82 1.32 -3.49 12.03
C TYR A 82 0.73 -2.94 13.33
N LYS A 83 1.42 -1.99 13.95
CA LYS A 83 0.95 -1.22 15.10
C LYS A 83 0.94 0.26 14.74
N TYR A 84 -0.20 0.91 14.92
CA TYR A 84 -0.46 2.29 14.54
C TYR A 84 -0.47 3.18 15.76
N TYR A 85 0.34 4.24 15.74
CA TYR A 85 0.43 5.29 16.74
C TYR A 85 0.18 6.65 16.07
N GLU A 86 0.05 7.70 16.84
CA GLU A 86 -0.24 9.05 16.33
C GLU A 86 0.82 9.55 15.34
N HIS A 87 2.10 9.33 15.66
CA HIS A 87 3.23 9.86 14.88
C HIS A 87 4.11 8.78 14.24
N ARG A 88 3.75 7.51 14.38
CA ARG A 88 4.51 6.41 13.77
C ARG A 88 3.68 5.17 13.52
N ILE A 89 4.17 4.35 12.61
CA ILE A 89 3.69 2.98 12.40
C ILE A 89 4.89 2.05 12.64
N GLU A 90 4.69 1.01 13.43
CA GLU A 90 5.68 -0.03 13.66
C GLU A 90 5.27 -1.30 12.93
N VAL A 91 6.20 -1.90 12.21
CA VAL A 91 5.99 -3.15 11.48
C VAL A 91 7.01 -4.17 11.96
N GLN A 92 6.53 -5.35 12.30
CA GLN A 92 7.36 -6.48 12.71
C GLN A 92 7.13 -7.65 11.77
N THR A 93 8.20 -8.14 11.18
CA THR A 93 8.21 -9.37 10.37
C THR A 93 8.88 -10.48 11.18
N SER A 94 8.31 -11.68 11.15
CA SER A 94 8.88 -12.87 11.79
C SER A 94 8.61 -14.12 10.94
N GLY A 95 9.40 -15.18 11.18
CA GLY A 95 9.31 -16.45 10.46
C GLY A 95 10.52 -16.71 9.60
N SER A 96 10.40 -16.76 8.27
CA SER A 96 11.53 -16.99 7.37
C SER A 96 12.62 -15.90 7.44
N ARG A 97 12.26 -14.69 7.85
CA ARG A 97 13.18 -13.58 8.13
C ARG A 97 12.61 -12.73 9.25
N ASP A 98 13.44 -12.45 10.24
CA ASP A 98 13.10 -11.48 11.28
C ASP A 98 13.58 -10.09 10.86
N ALA A 99 12.65 -9.15 10.83
CA ALA A 99 12.92 -7.77 10.48
C ALA A 99 11.91 -6.85 11.16
N SER A 100 12.26 -5.59 11.31
CA SER A 100 11.33 -4.57 11.79
C SER A 100 11.47 -3.29 10.98
N ALA A 101 10.40 -2.50 10.94
CA ALA A 101 10.44 -1.17 10.37
C ALA A 101 9.66 -0.19 11.26
N VAL A 102 10.15 1.04 11.31
CA VAL A 102 9.47 2.16 11.95
C VAL A 102 9.28 3.25 10.90
N PHE A 103 8.03 3.64 10.69
CA PHE A 103 7.63 4.69 9.76
C PHE A 103 7.18 5.91 10.55
N LEU A 104 7.85 7.04 10.37
CA LEU A 104 7.52 8.31 11.02
C LEU A 104 6.46 9.05 10.22
N LEU A 105 5.44 9.54 10.91
CA LEU A 105 4.31 10.24 10.32
C LEU A 105 4.40 11.74 10.61
N LYS A 106 4.18 12.54 9.56
CA LYS A 106 3.90 13.98 9.66
C LYS A 106 2.65 14.26 8.83
N ASP A 107 1.66 14.90 9.43
CA ASP A 107 0.36 15.21 8.80
C ASP A 107 -0.32 13.96 8.19
N GLY A 108 -0.17 12.81 8.86
CA GLY A 108 -0.73 11.51 8.47
C GLY A 108 -0.02 10.84 7.28
N ARG A 109 1.16 11.33 6.87
CA ARG A 109 1.99 10.75 5.79
C ARG A 109 3.33 10.30 6.33
N ILE A 110 3.85 9.23 5.76
CA ILE A 110 5.20 8.74 6.06
C ILE A 110 6.21 9.72 5.45
N THR A 111 7.06 10.29 6.29
CA THR A 111 8.18 11.15 5.84
C THR A 111 9.50 10.42 5.88
N ASN A 112 9.66 9.53 6.84
CA ASN A 112 10.88 8.76 7.02
C ASN A 112 10.55 7.33 7.45
N SER A 113 11.40 6.39 7.07
CA SER A 113 11.34 5.02 7.57
C SER A 113 12.73 4.52 7.95
N THR A 114 12.76 3.63 8.93
CA THR A 114 13.96 2.91 9.35
C THR A 114 13.65 1.43 9.34
N PHE A 115 14.42 0.70 8.57
CA PHE A 115 14.34 -0.76 8.46
C PHE A 115 15.48 -1.37 9.26
N THR A 116 15.16 -2.40 10.05
CA THR A 116 16.13 -3.14 10.87
C THR A 116 15.98 -4.62 10.58
N GLY A 117 17.06 -5.29 10.23
CA GLY A 117 17.10 -6.70 9.90
C GLY A 117 18.54 -7.11 9.61
N LYS A 118 18.75 -7.97 8.60
CA LYS A 118 20.09 -8.39 8.18
C LYS A 118 20.95 -7.21 7.75
N GLU A 119 20.34 -6.22 7.13
CA GLU A 119 20.93 -4.92 6.79
C GLU A 119 19.95 -3.82 7.23
N SER A 120 20.50 -2.80 7.91
CA SER A 120 19.72 -1.63 8.30
C SER A 120 19.71 -0.60 7.18
N ASN A 121 18.54 -0.09 6.86
CA ASN A 121 18.35 0.93 5.84
C ASN A 121 17.39 2.02 6.35
N THR A 122 17.48 3.20 5.76
CA THR A 122 16.56 4.31 6.01
C THR A 122 16.01 4.80 4.67
N ALA A 123 14.77 5.30 4.69
CA ALA A 123 14.22 5.99 3.54
C ALA A 123 13.60 7.32 3.96
N GLU A 124 13.75 8.33 3.10
CA GLU A 124 13.11 9.64 3.21
C GLU A 124 12.16 9.82 2.02
N CYS A 125 10.95 10.30 2.28
CA CYS A 125 9.88 10.46 1.30
C CYS A 125 9.60 11.94 1.04
N ILE A 126 9.57 12.34 -0.22
CA ILE A 126 9.25 13.69 -0.68
C ILE A 126 7.94 13.67 -1.47
N TYR A 127 7.11 14.68 -1.24
CA TYR A 127 5.78 14.81 -1.83
C TYR A 127 5.65 16.13 -2.58
N ASP A 128 4.82 16.13 -3.63
CA ASP A 128 4.37 17.34 -4.30
C ASP A 128 3.18 17.99 -3.57
N ASP A 129 2.75 19.16 -4.09
CA ASP A 129 1.59 19.89 -3.57
C ASP A 129 0.26 19.15 -3.78
N ASN A 130 0.21 18.17 -4.68
CA ASN A 130 -0.94 17.31 -4.92
C ASN A 130 -1.00 16.11 -3.99
N ASN A 131 -0.09 16.01 -3.01
CA ASN A 131 0.03 14.87 -2.10
C ASN A 131 0.40 13.55 -2.82
N GLN A 132 1.23 13.63 -3.86
CA GLN A 132 1.79 12.49 -4.58
C GLN A 132 3.23 12.28 -4.13
N LEU A 133 3.60 11.04 -3.84
CA LEU A 133 4.99 10.66 -3.55
C LEU A 133 5.81 10.83 -4.84
N ILE A 134 6.74 11.79 -4.86
CA ILE A 134 7.56 12.08 -6.05
C ILE A 134 8.99 11.62 -5.92
N LYS A 135 9.43 11.29 -4.69
CA LYS A 135 10.80 10.82 -4.49
C LYS A 135 10.96 9.99 -3.22
N VAL A 136 11.82 8.98 -3.28
CA VAL A 136 12.26 8.21 -2.14
C VAL A 136 13.80 8.16 -2.16
N TYR A 137 14.40 8.60 -1.07
CA TYR A 137 15.84 8.50 -0.84
C TYR A 137 16.11 7.34 0.10
N THR A 138 16.90 6.37 -0.33
CA THR A 138 17.47 5.35 0.55
C THR A 138 18.97 5.54 0.63
N LYS A 139 19.64 4.79 1.51
CA LYS A 139 21.11 4.82 1.61
C LYS A 139 21.79 4.50 0.27
N ASP A 140 21.21 3.58 -0.50
CA ASP A 140 21.84 3.00 -1.68
C ASP A 140 21.21 3.50 -2.98
N ASN A 141 20.04 4.17 -2.91
CA ASN A 141 19.26 4.50 -4.08
C ASN A 141 18.47 5.80 -3.94
N ASN A 142 18.31 6.49 -5.07
CA ASN A 142 17.42 7.65 -5.23
C ASN A 142 16.38 7.28 -6.28
N THR A 143 15.14 7.11 -5.85
CA THR A 143 14.02 6.80 -6.72
C THR A 143 13.22 8.07 -6.97
N ASN A 144 13.03 8.46 -8.24
CA ASN A 144 12.11 9.51 -8.64
C ASN A 144 10.85 8.88 -9.25
N ILE A 145 9.71 9.51 -9.05
CA ILE A 145 8.39 9.00 -9.40
C ILE A 145 7.63 10.08 -10.13
N ASP A 146 7.32 9.83 -11.38
CA ASP A 146 6.59 10.74 -12.25
C ASP A 146 5.11 10.31 -12.33
N TRP A 147 4.21 11.27 -12.15
CA TRP A 147 2.76 11.04 -12.12
C TRP A 147 2.07 11.68 -13.30
N LYS A 148 1.05 10.97 -13.82
CA LYS A 148 0.17 11.46 -14.86
C LYS A 148 -1.25 10.92 -14.68
N ASN A 149 -2.24 11.81 -14.71
CA ASN A 149 -3.66 11.46 -14.60
C ASN A 149 -3.99 10.60 -13.36
N GLY A 150 -3.28 10.81 -12.23
CA GLY A 150 -3.48 10.08 -10.98
C GLY A 150 -2.88 8.67 -10.96
N ASN A 151 -1.98 8.38 -11.89
CA ASN A 151 -1.21 7.15 -11.95
C ASN A 151 0.29 7.47 -12.04
N ILE A 152 1.13 6.55 -11.58
CA ILE A 152 2.58 6.65 -11.74
C ILE A 152 2.93 6.32 -13.20
N GLU A 153 3.41 7.30 -13.98
CA GLU A 153 3.80 7.07 -15.37
C GLU A 153 5.15 6.38 -15.46
N GLU A 154 6.10 6.82 -14.62
CA GLU A 154 7.46 6.29 -14.62
C GLU A 154 8.06 6.29 -13.22
N ILE A 155 8.86 5.29 -12.94
CA ILE A 155 9.77 5.24 -11.79
C ILE A 155 11.19 5.16 -12.35
N ASN A 156 12.08 6.06 -11.90
CA ASN A 156 13.48 5.99 -12.25
C ASN A 156 14.36 5.94 -11.00
N TYR A 157 15.36 5.08 -11.02
CA TYR A 157 16.29 4.90 -9.91
C TYR A 157 17.71 4.68 -10.42
N SER A 158 18.69 5.01 -9.56
CA SER A 158 20.10 4.89 -9.89
C SER A 158 20.71 3.71 -9.15
N LEU A 159 21.35 2.80 -9.89
CA LEU A 159 22.22 1.76 -9.34
C LEU A 159 23.66 2.06 -9.77
N GLY A 160 24.44 2.63 -8.86
CA GLY A 160 25.78 3.13 -9.18
C GLY A 160 25.73 4.23 -10.24
N TYR A 161 26.39 4.02 -11.38
CA TYR A 161 26.42 4.97 -12.50
C TYR A 161 25.27 4.82 -13.50
N HIS A 162 24.37 3.83 -13.29
CA HIS A 162 23.34 3.49 -14.25
C HIS A 162 21.98 3.95 -13.75
N LYS A 163 21.21 4.59 -14.64
CA LYS A 163 19.79 4.87 -14.41
C LYS A 163 18.97 3.76 -15.02
N HIS A 164 18.04 3.26 -14.22
CA HIS A 164 17.02 2.31 -14.60
C HIS A 164 15.68 3.00 -14.59
N PHE A 165 14.85 2.65 -15.54
CA PHE A 165 13.54 3.24 -15.72
C PHE A 165 12.52 2.11 -15.83
N LYS A 166 11.39 2.30 -15.16
CA LYS A 166 10.24 1.42 -15.23
C LYS A 166 9.02 2.27 -15.60
N GLN A 167 8.40 2.00 -16.73
CA GLN A 167 7.23 2.70 -17.24
C GLN A 167 6.00 1.80 -17.16
N PHE A 168 4.85 2.40 -16.90
CA PHE A 168 3.60 1.70 -16.67
C PHE A 168 2.52 2.15 -17.68
N VAL A 169 1.85 1.19 -18.28
CA VAL A 169 0.62 1.37 -19.05
C VAL A 169 -0.54 0.86 -18.20
N TYR A 170 -1.61 1.62 -18.15
CA TYR A 170 -2.72 1.35 -17.24
C TYR A 170 -3.98 0.88 -17.96
N SER A 171 -4.65 -0.10 -17.38
CA SER A 171 -5.98 -0.52 -17.75
C SER A 171 -7.03 0.48 -17.23
N PRO A 172 -8.25 0.51 -17.76
CA PRO A 172 -9.33 1.33 -17.20
C PRO A 172 -9.86 0.81 -15.86
N ARG A 173 -9.33 -0.29 -15.32
CA ARG A 173 -9.79 -0.93 -14.08
C ARG A 173 -9.22 -0.22 -12.86
N SER A 174 -10.06 -0.02 -11.85
CA SER A 174 -9.65 0.64 -10.61
C SER A 174 -8.67 -0.21 -9.79
N ALA A 175 -7.61 0.43 -9.30
CA ALA A 175 -6.67 -0.16 -8.34
C ALA A 175 -7.14 -0.01 -6.87
N LYS A 176 -8.29 0.60 -6.60
CA LYS A 176 -8.76 0.86 -5.24
C LYS A 176 -8.83 -0.41 -4.39
N ASN A 177 -8.15 -0.39 -3.25
CA ASN A 177 -8.05 -1.53 -2.31
C ASN A 177 -7.44 -2.80 -2.92
N PHE A 178 -6.78 -2.69 -4.08
CA PHE A 178 -6.10 -3.82 -4.71
C PHE A 178 -4.62 -3.83 -4.30
N ILE A 179 -4.08 -5.01 -4.10
CA ILE A 179 -2.67 -5.25 -3.84
C ILE A 179 -2.27 -6.58 -4.45
N ALA A 180 -1.05 -6.65 -4.93
CA ALA A 180 -0.38 -7.86 -5.36
C ALA A 180 1.04 -7.88 -4.78
N LEU A 181 1.62 -9.06 -4.67
CA LEU A 181 2.98 -9.28 -4.18
C LEU A 181 3.68 -10.32 -5.05
N GLY A 182 4.97 -10.48 -4.85
CA GLY A 182 5.76 -11.48 -5.56
C GLY A 182 5.82 -11.20 -7.05
N GLU A 183 5.59 -12.21 -7.88
CA GLU A 183 5.69 -12.10 -9.33
C GLU A 183 4.64 -11.18 -9.97
N LEU A 184 3.56 -10.88 -9.25
CA LEU A 184 2.48 -10.01 -9.70
C LEU A 184 2.52 -8.63 -9.05
N GLU A 185 3.59 -8.29 -8.33
CA GLU A 185 3.66 -7.05 -7.53
C GLU A 185 3.48 -5.78 -8.36
N ASP A 186 3.94 -5.78 -9.60
CA ASP A 186 3.84 -4.65 -10.51
C ASP A 186 2.42 -4.45 -11.13
N CYS A 187 1.43 -5.27 -10.77
CA CYS A 187 0.02 -4.94 -11.03
C CYS A 187 -0.39 -3.62 -10.36
N VAL A 188 0.36 -3.23 -9.34
CA VAL A 188 0.38 -1.90 -8.74
C VAL A 188 1.86 -1.52 -8.64
N PRO A 189 2.26 -0.31 -9.07
CA PRO A 189 3.69 0.05 -9.09
C PRO A 189 4.38 -0.21 -7.75
N SER A 190 5.42 -1.02 -7.77
CA SER A 190 6.26 -1.28 -6.61
C SER A 190 7.41 -0.26 -6.56
N ILE A 191 7.67 0.28 -5.38
CA ILE A 191 8.66 1.34 -5.15
C ILE A 191 9.60 0.89 -4.04
N ASP A 192 10.90 0.89 -4.30
CA ASP A 192 11.90 0.54 -3.30
C ASP A 192 11.82 1.45 -2.06
N GLY A 193 11.85 0.85 -0.87
CA GLY A 193 11.71 1.56 0.40
C GLY A 193 10.27 1.93 0.78
N VAL A 194 9.27 1.51 0.00
CA VAL A 194 7.84 1.75 0.24
C VAL A 194 7.13 0.46 0.62
N ASP A 195 6.46 0.44 1.77
CA ASP A 195 5.62 -0.68 2.16
C ASP A 195 4.33 -0.69 1.32
N PRO A 196 4.03 -1.75 0.55
CA PRO A 196 2.91 -1.76 -0.38
C PRO A 196 1.54 -1.70 0.32
N PHE A 197 1.40 -2.26 1.53
CA PHE A 197 0.15 -2.19 2.30
C PHE A 197 -0.09 -0.79 2.83
N LEU A 198 0.95 -0.10 3.30
CA LEU A 198 0.85 1.29 3.75
C LEU A 198 0.64 2.24 2.57
N PHE A 199 1.21 1.94 1.39
CA PHE A 199 0.95 2.71 0.16
C PHE A 199 -0.51 2.59 -0.27
N MET A 200 -1.05 1.38 -0.36
CA MET A 200 -2.47 1.13 -0.66
C MET A 200 -3.41 1.85 0.34
N GLN A 201 -3.02 1.93 1.60
CA GLN A 201 -3.77 2.63 2.65
C GLN A 201 -3.59 4.16 2.61
N GLY A 202 -2.76 4.69 1.70
CA GLY A 202 -2.53 6.12 1.49
C GLY A 202 -1.60 6.79 2.50
N TYR A 203 -0.87 6.03 3.32
CA TYR A 203 0.16 6.60 4.20
C TYR A 203 1.36 7.18 3.43
N TYR A 204 1.50 6.85 2.17
CA TYR A 204 2.43 7.49 1.24
C TYR A 204 1.75 8.51 0.31
N GLY A 205 0.67 9.14 0.78
CA GLY A 205 -0.10 10.09 0.01
C GLY A 205 -1.08 9.42 -0.94
N LYS A 206 -1.23 9.95 -2.16
CA LYS A 206 -2.16 9.37 -3.14
C LYS A 206 -1.69 8.00 -3.61
N PHE A 207 -2.64 7.08 -3.68
CA PHE A 207 -2.46 5.79 -4.34
C PHE A 207 -2.85 5.90 -5.82
N VAL A 208 -2.36 4.99 -6.66
CA VAL A 208 -2.69 4.96 -8.09
C VAL A 208 -4.18 4.69 -8.32
N ASN A 209 -4.73 5.30 -9.36
CA ASN A 209 -6.15 5.16 -9.68
C ASN A 209 -6.48 3.83 -10.38
N ASN A 210 -5.59 3.35 -11.22
CA ASN A 210 -5.83 2.24 -12.13
C ASN A 210 -4.82 1.11 -11.95
N LEU A 211 -5.22 -0.10 -12.31
CA LEU A 211 -4.34 -1.26 -12.38
C LEU A 211 -3.42 -1.18 -13.59
N VAL A 212 -2.20 -1.65 -13.43
CA VAL A 212 -1.21 -1.72 -14.52
C VAL A 212 -1.61 -2.80 -15.51
N GLU A 213 -1.51 -2.51 -16.80
CA GLU A 213 -1.72 -3.46 -17.89
C GLU A 213 -0.40 -3.95 -18.49
N GLU A 214 0.60 -3.06 -18.61
CA GLU A 214 1.93 -3.40 -19.09
C GLU A 214 3.00 -2.65 -18.31
N VAL A 215 4.14 -3.30 -18.11
CA VAL A 215 5.34 -2.74 -17.50
C VAL A 215 6.49 -2.85 -18.48
N TYR A 216 7.19 -1.76 -18.69
CA TYR A 216 8.35 -1.68 -19.55
C TYR A 216 9.56 -1.23 -18.75
N SER A 217 10.73 -1.84 -19.00
CA SER A 217 12.00 -1.35 -18.47
C SER A 217 12.96 -0.92 -19.59
N TYR A 218 13.81 0.03 -19.23
CA TYR A 218 14.95 0.43 -20.03
C TYR A 218 16.06 1.01 -19.13
N ASN A 219 17.25 1.16 -19.66
CA ASN A 219 18.37 1.74 -18.93
C ASN A 219 19.03 2.89 -19.71
N SER A 220 19.85 3.68 -19.03
CA SER A 220 20.54 4.83 -19.63
C SER A 220 21.51 4.53 -20.77
N PHE A 221 21.83 3.26 -21.02
CA PHE A 221 22.63 2.84 -22.17
C PHE A 221 21.81 2.65 -23.46
N SER A 222 20.50 2.57 -23.34
CA SER A 222 19.64 2.51 -24.50
C SER A 222 19.76 3.81 -25.29
N ILE A 223 20.42 3.76 -26.44
CA ILE A 223 20.72 4.89 -27.31
C ILE A 223 19.42 5.58 -27.82
N SER A 224 18.29 4.92 -27.64
CA SER A 224 16.98 5.44 -28.00
C SER A 224 15.93 5.00 -26.99
N PRO A 225 15.04 5.89 -26.52
CA PRO A 225 13.89 5.53 -25.71
C PRO A 225 12.91 4.58 -26.41
N THR A 226 13.15 4.23 -27.67
CA THR A 226 12.36 3.23 -28.42
C THR A 226 12.73 1.78 -28.05
N PHE A 227 13.87 1.54 -27.43
CA PHE A 227 14.27 0.20 -26.97
C PHE A 227 13.81 -0.03 -25.52
N ARG A 228 12.51 -0.21 -25.35
CA ARG A 228 11.90 -0.65 -24.10
C ARG A 228 11.69 -2.16 -24.14
N ASN A 229 12.08 -2.84 -23.07
CA ASN A 229 11.75 -4.25 -22.86
C ASN A 229 10.41 -4.35 -22.17
N LEU A 230 9.50 -5.17 -22.69
CA LEU A 230 8.28 -5.55 -21.98
C LEU A 230 8.67 -6.52 -20.87
N ASP A 231 8.55 -6.08 -19.61
CA ASP A 231 8.85 -6.90 -18.43
C ASP A 231 7.65 -7.76 -18.06
N ALA A 232 6.46 -7.16 -18.04
CA ALA A 232 5.23 -7.86 -17.73
C ALA A 232 4.03 -7.27 -18.49
N ALA A 233 3.05 -8.12 -18.79
CA ALA A 233 1.73 -7.73 -19.25
C ALA A 233 0.68 -8.53 -18.46
N TYR A 234 -0.36 -7.83 -17.98
CA TYR A 234 -1.35 -8.38 -17.07
C TYR A 234 -2.74 -8.44 -17.68
N THR A 235 -3.43 -9.53 -17.43
CA THR A 235 -4.86 -9.70 -17.73
C THR A 235 -5.65 -9.92 -16.46
N TYR A 236 -6.84 -9.34 -16.38
CA TYR A 236 -7.68 -9.33 -15.19
C TYR A 236 -9.03 -9.99 -15.44
N THR A 237 -9.41 -10.93 -14.58
CA THR A 237 -10.79 -11.45 -14.52
C THR A 237 -11.51 -10.75 -13.37
N LEU A 238 -12.71 -10.27 -13.66
CA LEU A 238 -13.56 -9.57 -12.69
C LEU A 238 -14.74 -10.44 -12.29
N ASP A 239 -15.24 -10.26 -11.06
CA ASP A 239 -16.53 -10.78 -10.65
C ASP A 239 -17.69 -9.90 -11.18
N ASN A 240 -18.92 -10.27 -10.82
CA ASN A 240 -20.13 -9.54 -11.22
C ASN A 240 -20.26 -8.14 -10.57
N LYS A 241 -19.42 -7.81 -9.58
CA LYS A 241 -19.33 -6.50 -8.92
C LYS A 241 -18.17 -5.65 -9.45
N GLY A 242 -17.43 -6.15 -10.45
CA GLY A 242 -16.26 -5.48 -11.01
C GLY A 242 -14.97 -5.60 -10.18
N LYS A 243 -14.92 -6.54 -9.22
CA LYS A 243 -13.71 -6.80 -8.41
C LYS A 243 -12.78 -7.76 -9.15
N VAL A 244 -11.49 -7.52 -9.08
CA VAL A 244 -10.49 -8.43 -9.63
C VAL A 244 -10.47 -9.72 -8.80
N VAL A 245 -10.83 -10.83 -9.39
CA VAL A 245 -10.77 -12.15 -8.75
C VAL A 245 -9.62 -13.00 -9.26
N LYS A 246 -9.06 -12.63 -10.41
CA LYS A 246 -7.88 -13.30 -10.96
C LYS A 246 -7.03 -12.32 -11.75
N VAL A 247 -5.72 -12.46 -11.61
CA VAL A 247 -4.71 -11.81 -12.45
C VAL A 247 -3.86 -12.90 -13.12
N THR A 248 -3.48 -12.68 -14.37
CA THR A 248 -2.52 -13.53 -15.06
C THR A 248 -1.53 -12.64 -15.80
N ASP A 249 -0.22 -12.91 -15.66
CA ASP A 249 0.80 -12.23 -16.44
C ASP A 249 1.15 -13.00 -17.73
N ASN A 250 1.98 -12.38 -18.58
CA ASN A 250 2.46 -12.98 -19.82
C ASN A 250 3.44 -14.16 -19.62
N ASN A 251 3.94 -14.37 -18.40
CA ASN A 251 4.79 -15.50 -18.02
C ASN A 251 3.98 -16.70 -17.50
N GLY A 252 2.64 -16.56 -17.41
CA GLY A 252 1.75 -17.59 -16.89
C GLY A 252 1.64 -17.64 -15.37
N ASN A 253 2.13 -16.62 -14.66
CA ASN A 253 1.88 -16.47 -13.22
C ASN A 253 0.41 -16.10 -13.01
N ILE A 254 -0.21 -16.72 -12.02
CA ILE A 254 -1.63 -16.55 -11.72
C ILE A 254 -1.81 -16.21 -10.26
N GLY A 255 -2.52 -15.12 -9.99
CA GLY A 255 -3.02 -14.74 -8.68
C GLY A 255 -4.54 -14.86 -8.62
N ASN A 256 -5.08 -15.49 -7.57
CA ASN A 256 -6.51 -15.53 -7.30
C ASN A 256 -6.81 -14.80 -5.99
N TYR A 257 -7.83 -13.96 -5.99
CA TYR A 257 -8.12 -12.99 -4.94
C TYR A 257 -9.50 -13.20 -4.32
N THR A 258 -9.58 -13.10 -3.00
CA THR A 258 -10.82 -13.16 -2.22
C THR A 258 -11.07 -11.81 -1.56
N TRP A 259 -12.29 -11.30 -1.72
CA TRP A 259 -12.74 -10.01 -1.18
C TRP A 259 -13.78 -10.20 -0.06
N LYS A 260 -13.77 -9.27 0.88
CA LYS A 260 -14.73 -9.26 1.99
C LYS A 260 -15.11 -7.84 2.41
#